data_e0177dd264e1989b75523ac473ce6f74
#
_entry.id   e0177dd264e1989b75523ac473ce6f74
#
_cell.length_a   1.000
_cell.length_b   1.000
_cell.length_c   1.000
_cell.angle_alpha   90.00
_cell.angle_beta   90.00
_cell.angle_gamma   90.00
#
_symmetry.space_group_name_H-M   'P 1'
#
loop_
_entity.id
_entity.type
_entity.pdbx_description
1 polymer ?
#
loop_
_entity_poly.entity_id
_entity_poly.type
_entity_poly.pdbx_seq_one_letter_code
_entity_poly.pdbx_strand_id
1 'polypeptide(L)'
;MATQSDIPDVRLDPNGLYREEILTDRKAGTIRRLIPIKLDGSTDTSRVVLFSGQTQLLTPAGVLPLAFEIEAATLEDAIKKFPDAMKRALDEAIEEAREYRREAASRIVVPEAGGGALGPGPAGPAGGGRIKFP
;
A
#
# COMPACT_ATOMS: atom_id res chain seq x y z
N MET A 1 5.07 -28.05 23.08
CA MET A 1 4.62 -26.67 23.04
C MET A 1 3.92 -26.37 21.76
N ALA A 2 2.67 -26.12 21.86
CA ALA A 2 1.88 -25.85 20.68
C ALA A 2 2.31 -24.56 19.97
N THR A 3 2.83 -23.60 20.75
CA THR A 3 3.18 -22.33 20.18
C THR A 3 4.28 -22.42 19.12
N GLN A 4 5.19 -23.35 19.27
CA GLN A 4 6.27 -23.47 18.32
C GLN A 4 5.80 -23.94 16.95
N SER A 5 4.85 -24.84 16.92
CA SER A 5 4.33 -25.31 15.63
C SER A 5 3.49 -24.28 14.95
N ASP A 6 3.01 -23.25 15.68
CA ASP A 6 2.22 -22.19 15.07
C ASP A 6 3.05 -21.04 14.54
N ILE A 7 4.35 -21.02 14.80
CA ILE A 7 5.23 -19.96 14.34
C ILE A 7 5.75 -20.31 12.94
N PRO A 8 5.56 -19.44 11.95
CA PRO A 8 6.09 -19.74 10.63
C PRO A 8 7.62 -19.78 10.65
N ASP A 9 8.16 -20.60 9.75
CA ASP A 9 9.61 -20.72 9.61
C ASP A 9 10.08 -19.56 8.73
N VAL A 10 10.60 -18.52 9.36
CA VAL A 10 11.02 -17.31 8.67
C VAL A 10 12.53 -17.36 8.45
N ARG A 11 12.93 -17.40 7.21
CA ARG A 11 14.34 -17.46 6.81
C ARG A 11 14.60 -16.44 5.73
N LEU A 12 15.78 -15.84 5.78
CA LEU A 12 16.20 -14.96 4.71
C LEU A 12 16.64 -15.78 3.51
N ASP A 13 16.37 -15.25 2.32
CA ASP A 13 16.78 -15.88 1.08
C ASP A 13 18.22 -15.47 0.78
N PRO A 14 19.19 -16.40 0.90
CA PRO A 14 20.59 -16.02 0.69
C PRO A 14 20.92 -15.62 -0.74
N ASN A 15 20.06 -15.99 -1.69
CA ASN A 15 20.29 -15.63 -3.09
C ASN A 15 19.54 -14.39 -3.50
N GLY A 16 18.77 -13.79 -2.59
CA GLY A 16 17.97 -12.61 -2.89
C GLY A 16 18.27 -11.43 -2.00
N LEU A 17 19.50 -11.33 -1.49
CA LEU A 17 19.84 -10.27 -0.55
C LEU A 17 20.09 -8.95 -1.27
N TYR A 18 19.73 -7.88 -0.59
CA TYR A 18 19.96 -6.51 -1.06
C TYR A 18 20.47 -5.65 0.08
N ARG A 19 21.35 -4.72 -0.24
CA ARG A 19 21.64 -3.62 0.67
C ARG A 19 20.68 -2.50 0.35
N GLU A 20 20.02 -1.99 1.38
CA GLU A 20 18.99 -0.97 1.21
C GLU A 20 19.54 0.39 1.58
N GLU A 21 19.42 1.36 0.68
CA GLU A 21 19.80 2.74 0.94
C GLU A 21 18.58 3.62 0.85
N ILE A 22 18.45 4.53 1.80
CA ILE A 22 17.33 5.46 1.85
C ILE A 22 17.87 6.85 1.53
N LEU A 23 17.31 7.45 0.48
CA LEU A 23 17.75 8.77 0.01
C LEU A 23 16.55 9.70 0.00
N THR A 24 16.71 10.89 0.55
CA THR A 24 15.59 11.82 0.64
C THR A 24 16.08 13.25 0.50
N ASP A 25 15.24 14.11 -0.09
CA ASP A 25 15.51 15.55 -0.12
C ASP A 25 14.84 16.26 1.06
N ARG A 26 14.15 15.47 1.91
CA ARG A 26 13.45 15.98 3.09
C ARG A 26 12.34 16.96 2.75
N LYS A 27 11.83 16.91 1.54
CA LYS A 27 10.76 17.80 1.09
C LYS A 27 9.67 17.03 0.35
N ALA A 28 10.04 16.47 -0.80
CA ALA A 28 9.05 15.83 -1.67
C ALA A 28 8.88 14.36 -1.35
N GLY A 29 9.95 13.66 -1.03
CA GLY A 29 9.79 12.24 -0.82
C GLY A 29 11.11 11.53 -0.57
N THR A 30 11.08 10.22 -0.77
CA THR A 30 12.17 9.33 -0.46
C THR A 30 12.34 8.36 -1.61
N ILE A 31 13.59 8.06 -1.94
CA ILE A 31 13.93 6.99 -2.87
C ILE A 31 14.66 5.92 -2.09
N ARG A 32 14.22 4.67 -2.29
CA ARG A 32 14.90 3.52 -1.71
C ARG A 32 15.64 2.81 -2.84
N ARG A 33 16.93 2.62 -2.65
CA ARG A 33 17.76 1.92 -3.62
C ARG A 33 18.15 0.57 -3.05
N LEU A 34 17.86 -0.49 -3.79
CA LEU A 34 18.15 -1.85 -3.38
C LEU A 34 19.31 -2.36 -4.24
N ILE A 35 20.46 -2.52 -3.61
CA ILE A 35 21.68 -2.95 -4.29
C ILE A 35 21.87 -4.44 -4.02
N PRO A 36 21.81 -5.29 -5.05
CA PRO A 36 21.99 -6.73 -4.83
C PRO A 36 23.35 -7.03 -4.24
N ILE A 37 23.38 -7.92 -3.26
CA ILE A 37 24.64 -8.32 -2.64
C ILE A 37 24.74 -9.83 -2.58
N LYS A 38 25.99 -10.29 -2.49
CA LYS A 38 26.31 -11.69 -2.28
C LYS A 38 26.31 -11.99 -0.80
N LEU A 39 26.47 -13.27 -0.47
CA LEU A 39 26.48 -13.68 0.93
C LEU A 39 27.59 -13.02 1.73
N ASP A 40 28.70 -12.68 1.09
CA ASP A 40 29.81 -12.01 1.78
C ASP A 40 29.60 -10.50 1.88
N GLY A 41 28.46 -9.99 1.40
CA GLY A 41 28.14 -8.57 1.49
C GLY A 41 28.63 -7.74 0.32
N SER A 42 29.42 -8.32 -0.59
CA SER A 42 29.88 -7.58 -1.75
C SER A 42 28.76 -7.44 -2.78
N THR A 43 28.89 -6.44 -3.64
CA THR A 43 27.88 -6.18 -4.66
C THR A 43 27.81 -7.32 -5.65
N ASP A 44 26.60 -7.75 -5.96
CA ASP A 44 26.34 -8.79 -6.94
C ASP A 44 25.99 -8.10 -8.26
N THR A 45 26.97 -8.03 -9.16
CA THR A 45 26.80 -7.33 -10.43
C THR A 45 25.98 -8.12 -11.44
N SER A 46 25.62 -9.36 -11.13
CA SER A 46 24.79 -10.15 -12.04
C SER A 46 23.30 -9.83 -11.89
N ARG A 47 22.90 -9.12 -10.86
CA ARG A 47 21.52 -8.71 -10.65
C ARG A 47 21.41 -7.21 -10.72
N VAL A 48 20.20 -6.72 -11.07
CA VAL A 48 20.03 -5.29 -11.28
C VAL A 48 19.70 -4.58 -9.97
N VAL A 49 20.11 -3.31 -9.88
CA VAL A 49 19.73 -2.43 -8.78
C VAL A 49 18.27 -2.05 -8.98
N LEU A 50 17.52 -2.02 -7.88
CA LEU A 50 16.10 -1.67 -7.92
C LEU A 50 15.89 -0.34 -7.23
N PHE A 51 14.90 0.40 -7.71
CA PHE A 51 14.54 1.70 -7.13
C PHE A 51 13.06 1.72 -6.82
N SER A 52 12.70 2.32 -5.69
CA SER A 52 11.31 2.59 -5.38
C SER A 52 11.21 3.98 -4.77
N GLY A 53 10.02 4.54 -4.83
CA GLY A 53 9.78 5.87 -4.30
C GLY A 53 8.66 5.88 -3.30
N GLN A 54 8.71 6.85 -2.40
CA GLN A 54 7.65 7.07 -1.42
C GLN A 54 7.42 8.56 -1.28
N THR A 55 6.16 8.94 -1.19
CA THR A 55 5.81 10.33 -0.94
C THR A 55 4.47 10.38 -0.21
N GLN A 56 4.14 11.54 0.31
CA GLN A 56 2.86 11.78 0.94
C GLN A 56 2.20 12.97 0.27
N LEU A 57 0.97 12.80 -0.15
CA LEU A 57 0.21 13.86 -0.79
C LEU A 57 -0.85 14.36 0.18
N LEU A 58 -0.99 15.68 0.25
CA LEU A 58 -2.08 16.28 1.00
C LEU A 58 -3.30 16.36 0.10
N THR A 59 -4.38 15.73 0.52
CA THR A 59 -5.63 15.75 -0.22
C THR A 59 -6.71 16.31 0.68
N PRO A 60 -7.85 16.72 0.08
CA PRO A 60 -8.97 17.17 0.92
C PRO A 60 -9.43 16.12 1.92
N ALA A 61 -9.21 14.85 1.61
CA ALA A 61 -9.59 13.75 2.51
C ALA A 61 -8.50 13.41 3.52
N GLY A 62 -7.34 14.09 3.46
CA GLY A 62 -6.25 13.84 4.38
C GLY A 62 -4.97 13.50 3.65
N VAL A 63 -4.00 12.97 4.40
CA VAL A 63 -2.70 12.60 3.84
C VAL A 63 -2.81 11.25 3.14
N LEU A 64 -2.35 11.21 1.90
CA LEU A 64 -2.34 9.98 1.10
C LEU A 64 -0.90 9.54 0.91
N PRO A 65 -0.47 8.45 1.56
CA PRO A 65 0.86 7.92 1.32
C PRO A 65 0.88 7.12 0.03
N LEU A 66 1.93 7.31 -0.76
CA LEU A 66 2.12 6.58 -2.00
C LEU A 66 3.48 5.90 -1.99
N ALA A 67 3.52 4.65 -2.41
CA ALA A 67 4.74 3.90 -2.60
C ALA A 67 4.69 3.29 -3.99
N PHE A 68 5.79 3.35 -4.72
CA PHE A 68 5.78 2.93 -6.11
C PHE A 68 7.17 2.50 -6.54
N GLU A 69 7.23 1.66 -7.55
CA GLU A 69 8.49 1.24 -8.14
C GLU A 69 8.89 2.20 -9.24
N ILE A 70 10.19 2.38 -9.40
CA ILE A 70 10.76 3.26 -10.42
C ILE A 70 11.70 2.43 -11.28
N GLU A 71 11.39 2.32 -12.57
CA GLU A 71 12.24 1.58 -13.49
C GLU A 71 13.39 2.47 -13.92
N ALA A 72 14.56 2.26 -13.34
CA ALA A 72 15.72 3.08 -13.60
C ALA A 72 16.98 2.27 -13.42
N ALA A 73 18.02 2.65 -14.13
CA ALA A 73 19.32 1.98 -14.00
C ALA A 73 20.25 2.72 -13.05
N THR A 74 20.02 4.00 -12.83
CA THR A 74 20.86 4.83 -11.98
C THR A 74 20.00 5.69 -11.08
N LEU A 75 20.61 6.23 -10.03
CA LEU A 75 19.92 7.13 -9.13
C LEU A 75 19.43 8.39 -9.85
N GLU A 76 20.28 8.94 -10.73
CA GLU A 76 19.91 10.13 -11.48
C GLU A 76 18.67 9.87 -12.31
N ASP A 77 18.61 8.72 -12.97
CA ASP A 77 17.45 8.35 -13.77
C ASP A 77 16.21 8.17 -12.91
N ALA A 78 16.39 7.56 -11.73
CA ALA A 78 15.29 7.37 -10.80
C ALA A 78 14.72 8.70 -10.35
N ILE A 79 15.59 9.69 -10.09
CA ILE A 79 15.13 11.02 -9.69
C ILE A 79 14.32 11.66 -10.81
N LYS A 80 14.78 11.53 -12.04
CA LYS A 80 14.07 12.10 -13.18
C LYS A 80 12.71 11.44 -13.39
N LYS A 81 12.62 10.15 -13.13
CA LYS A 81 11.38 9.41 -13.34
C LYS A 81 10.44 9.43 -12.15
N PHE A 82 10.89 9.97 -11.02
CA PHE A 82 10.09 10.00 -9.81
C PHE A 82 8.72 10.65 -10.02
N PRO A 83 8.61 11.83 -10.66
CA PRO A 83 7.30 12.46 -10.81
C PRO A 83 6.32 11.61 -11.63
N ASP A 84 6.80 11.01 -12.72
CA ASP A 84 5.92 10.20 -13.57
C ASP A 84 5.48 8.92 -12.87
N ALA A 85 6.40 8.29 -12.15
CA ALA A 85 6.07 7.09 -11.39
C ALA A 85 5.07 7.41 -10.29
N MET A 86 5.23 8.55 -9.64
CA MET A 86 4.31 9.00 -8.61
C MET A 86 2.91 9.25 -9.19
N LYS A 87 2.84 9.91 -10.36
CA LYS A 87 1.56 10.18 -10.98
C LYS A 87 0.84 8.89 -11.37
N ARG A 88 1.59 7.92 -11.87
CA ARG A 88 1.02 6.62 -12.23
C ARG A 88 0.47 5.92 -10.99
N ALA A 89 1.21 5.97 -9.89
CA ALA A 89 0.76 5.36 -8.64
C ALA A 89 -0.50 6.06 -8.13
N LEU A 90 -0.55 7.39 -8.26
CA LEU A 90 -1.73 8.14 -7.86
C LEU A 90 -2.94 7.75 -8.69
N ASP A 91 -2.78 7.65 -10.01
CA ASP A 91 -3.87 7.24 -10.89
C ASP A 91 -4.37 5.85 -10.53
N GLU A 92 -3.46 4.93 -10.24
CA GLU A 92 -3.85 3.59 -9.83
C GLU A 92 -4.60 3.60 -8.51
N ALA A 93 -4.15 4.41 -7.57
CA ALA A 93 -4.82 4.51 -6.27
C ALA A 93 -6.24 5.06 -6.43
N ILE A 94 -6.40 6.06 -7.30
CA ILE A 94 -7.72 6.62 -7.56
C ILE A 94 -8.63 5.58 -8.20
N GLU A 95 -8.09 4.83 -9.15
CA GLU A 95 -8.86 3.80 -9.83
C GLU A 95 -9.28 2.70 -8.87
N GLU A 96 -8.37 2.28 -7.99
CA GLU A 96 -8.69 1.28 -6.99
C GLU A 96 -9.78 1.75 -6.04
N ALA A 97 -9.73 3.02 -5.65
CA ALA A 97 -10.74 3.58 -4.78
C ALA A 97 -12.10 3.59 -5.45
N ARG A 98 -12.14 3.87 -6.75
CA ARG A 98 -13.39 3.84 -7.52
C ARG A 98 -13.95 2.44 -7.61
N GLU A 99 -13.08 1.47 -7.87
CA GLU A 99 -13.48 0.08 -7.93
C GLU A 99 -14.05 -0.38 -6.60
N TYR A 100 -13.36 -0.05 -5.53
CA TYR A 100 -13.81 -0.43 -4.20
C TYR A 100 -15.17 0.16 -3.88
N ARG A 101 -15.38 1.41 -4.24
CA ARG A 101 -16.66 2.07 -4.02
C ARG A 101 -17.78 1.41 -4.81
N ARG A 102 -17.49 1.04 -6.04
CA ARG A 102 -18.46 0.37 -6.90
C ARG A 102 -18.87 -0.96 -6.31
N GLU A 103 -17.91 -1.73 -5.83
CA GLU A 103 -18.20 -3.02 -5.22
C GLU A 103 -18.96 -2.87 -3.92
N ALA A 104 -18.58 -1.89 -3.11
CA ALA A 104 -19.27 -1.65 -1.86
C ALA A 104 -20.71 -1.25 -2.11
N ALA A 105 -20.95 -0.43 -3.11
CA ALA A 105 -22.31 -0.02 -3.45
C ALA A 105 -23.14 -1.21 -3.92
N SER A 106 -22.56 -2.10 -4.70
CA SER A 106 -23.26 -3.30 -5.14
C SER A 106 -23.62 -4.20 -3.98
N ARG A 107 -22.72 -4.34 -3.02
CA ARG A 107 -22.96 -5.20 -1.87
C ARG A 107 -24.01 -4.63 -0.95
N ILE A 108 -24.05 -3.31 -0.82
CA ILE A 108 -25.01 -2.68 0.07
C ILE A 108 -26.42 -2.92 -0.39
N VAL A 109 -26.63 -3.06 -1.68
CA VAL A 109 -27.96 -3.30 -2.19
C VAL A 109 -28.57 -4.58 -1.64
N VAL A 110 -27.73 -5.50 -1.29
CA VAL A 110 -28.20 -6.79 -0.89
C VAL A 110 -28.88 -6.83 0.42
N PRO A 111 -28.79 -6.21 1.33
CA PRO A 111 -29.34 -6.47 2.60
C PRO A 111 -30.64 -6.18 2.80
N GLU A 112 -30.73 -6.09 2.78
CA GLU A 112 -31.22 -5.83 3.61
C GLU A 112 -31.84 -6.59 4.15
N ALA A 113 -32.05 -6.92 3.68
CA ALA A 113 -32.55 -7.73 4.29
C ALA A 113 -32.33 -8.13 5.44
N GLY A 114 -32.19 -7.79 5.38
CA GLY A 114 -31.99 -8.18 6.32
C GLY A 114 -31.97 -7.98 7.00
N GLY A 115 -31.94 -7.53 6.90
CA GLY A 115 -31.69 -7.41 7.76
C GLY A 115 -31.65 -6.94 8.08
N GLY A 116 -31.73 -6.68 8.18
CA GLY A 116 -31.45 -6.41 8.91
C GLY A 116 -31.29 -5.80 9.10
N ALA A 117 -31.45 -5.61 9.32
CA ALA A 117 -31.09 -5.31 9.92
C ALA A 117 -30.85 -4.70 10.12
N LEU A 118 -30.98 -4.37 10.16
CA LEU A 118 -30.50 -4.13 10.82
C LEU A 118 -30.55 -3.61 11.02
N GLY A 119 -31.28 -2.93 10.86
CA GLY A 119 -31.04 -2.98 11.66
C GLY A 119 -31.24 -2.34 11.63
N PRO A 120 -31.59 -1.91 11.67
CA PRO A 120 -31.58 -1.68 12.25
C PRO A 120 -31.77 -1.31 12.12
N GLY A 121 -32.45 -0.42 11.99
CA GLY A 121 -32.36 -0.65 12.69
C GLY A 121 -32.63 -0.17 12.51
N PRO A 122 -33.05 0.11 12.47
CA PRO A 122 -33.19 0.16 13.07
C PRO A 122 -33.34 0.46 12.96
N ALA A 123 -33.90 1.10 13.11
CA ALA A 123 -33.93 0.90 13.75
C ALA A 123 -33.93 1.11 13.80
N GLY A 124 -34.53 1.83 13.48
CA GLY A 124 -34.43 1.57 14.39
C GLY A 124 -34.47 1.97 14.30
N PRO A 125 -35.01 2.15 14.18
CA PRO A 125 -35.07 2.18 14.85
C PRO A 125 -34.81 2.37 14.78
N ALA A 126 -35.44 2.96 14.96
CA ALA A 126 -35.17 2.64 15.62
C ALA A 126 -34.80 2.64 15.69
N GLY A 127 -35.49 3.26 15.51
CA GLY A 127 -35.04 2.80 16.33
C GLY A 127 -34.67 2.91 15.97
N GLY A 128 -35.31 3.38 15.79
CA GLY A 128 -34.82 3.03 16.43
C GLY A 128 -34.49 3.34 15.91
N GLY A 129 -35.02 4.01 15.86
CA GLY A 129 -34.50 3.73 16.41
C GLY A 129 -34.33 4.24 15.94
N ARG A 130 -34.46 4.67 16.02
CA ARG A 130 -34.23 4.64 16.29
C ARG A 130 -33.97 5.03 16.27
N ILE A 131 -34.49 5.43 16.23
CA ILE A 131 -34.01 5.14 16.72
C ILE A 131 -33.92 5.60 16.52
N LYS A 132 -34.05 5.96 16.45
CA LYS A 132 -33.76 5.79 16.86
C LYS A 132 -33.76 6.15 16.78
N PHE A 133 -34.29 6.62 16.72
CA PHE A 133 -34.06 6.33 17.18
C PHE A 133 -34.28 6.55 17.03
N PRO A 134 -34.59 6.85 17.28
CA PRO A 134 -34.48 6.35 17.92
C PRO A 134 -34.47 6.24 17.70
#